data_1038c1877dac608f4cee0564023b13cf
#
_entry.id   1038c1877dac608f4cee0564023b13cf
#
_cell.length_a   1.000
_cell.length_b   1.000
_cell.length_c   1.000
_cell.angle_alpha   90.00
_cell.angle_beta   90.00
_cell.angle_gamma   90.00
#
_symmetry.space_group_name_H-M   'P 1'
#
loop_
_entity.id
_entity.type
_entity.pdbx_description
1 polymer ?
#
loop_
_entity_poly.entity_id
_entity_poly.type
_entity_poly.pdbx_seq_one_letter_code
_entity_poly.pdbx_strand_id
1 'polypeptide(L)'
;MSAVLRKIGPVEESAHLLALDDLGDSSLQQVLAYWETKRAGREMPSRDDIVPTAFPRLMPRMFMIRVGEGPTFTYSLAGDENVEAHGENFTGIEVRDLDRKRPGYGTSMHNFYASIVRRRRPCAAAGSLEFVSRGFCRFSALYLPLAGGDGVVSHIMGVAVYKMDSE
;
A
#
# COMPACT_ATOMS: atom_id res chain seq x y z
N MET A 1 -24.48 -3.58 -6.51
CA MET A 1 -24.37 -2.76 -5.30
C MET A 1 -23.15 -1.86 -5.41
N SER A 2 -23.39 -0.60 -5.41
CA SER A 2 -22.26 0.29 -5.37
C SER A 2 -21.62 0.18 -3.99
N ALA A 3 -20.43 -0.36 -3.95
CA ALA A 3 -19.64 -0.23 -2.76
C ALA A 3 -19.51 1.26 -2.46
N VAL A 4 -19.93 1.67 -1.30
CA VAL A 4 -19.59 3.01 -0.84
C VAL A 4 -18.08 3.07 -0.81
N LEU A 5 -17.50 3.80 -1.71
CA LEU A 5 -16.07 3.98 -1.76
C LEU A 5 -15.67 4.72 -0.49
N ARG A 6 -14.97 3.99 0.39
CA ARG A 6 -14.48 4.59 1.62
C ARG A 6 -13.31 5.48 1.29
N LYS A 7 -13.44 6.73 1.59
CA LYS A 7 -12.37 7.69 1.42
C LYS A 7 -11.31 7.53 2.51
N ILE A 8 -10.12 7.99 2.25
CA ILE A 8 -8.96 7.80 3.10
C ILE A 8 -8.51 9.15 3.71
N GLY A 9 -9.18 9.59 4.75
CA GLY A 9 -8.79 10.78 5.53
C GLY A 9 -8.56 12.04 4.70
N PRO A 10 -7.51 12.83 4.92
CA PRO A 10 -7.28 14.06 4.14
C PRO A 10 -6.90 13.80 2.69
N VAL A 11 -6.69 12.57 2.30
CA VAL A 11 -6.53 12.20 0.90
C VAL A 11 -7.88 11.80 0.28
N GLU A 12 -8.97 11.98 1.03
CA GLU A 12 -10.33 11.57 0.64
C GLU A 12 -10.78 12.15 -0.69
N GLU A 13 -10.34 13.34 -1.01
CA GLU A 13 -10.71 13.98 -2.28
C GLU A 13 -9.96 13.38 -3.46
N SER A 14 -8.83 12.72 -3.22
CA SER A 14 -7.95 12.23 -4.27
C SER A 14 -7.75 10.72 -4.28
N ALA A 15 -8.14 10.00 -3.22
CA ALA A 15 -7.97 8.56 -3.13
C ALA A 15 -9.20 7.87 -2.55
N HIS A 16 -9.43 6.63 -2.97
CA HIS A 16 -10.56 5.82 -2.49
C HIS A 16 -10.19 4.35 -2.50
N LEU A 17 -10.90 3.56 -1.70
CA LEU A 17 -10.74 2.11 -1.69
C LEU A 17 -11.39 1.51 -2.93
N LEU A 18 -10.74 0.48 -3.48
CA LEU A 18 -11.28 -0.34 -4.55
C LEU A 18 -11.65 -1.72 -4.00
N ALA A 19 -12.72 -2.31 -4.53
CA ALA A 19 -12.92 -3.74 -4.34
C ALA A 19 -11.81 -4.48 -5.08
N LEU A 20 -11.33 -5.60 -4.51
CA LEU A 20 -10.27 -6.37 -5.15
C LEU A 20 -10.66 -6.85 -6.55
N ASP A 21 -11.94 -7.16 -6.76
CA ASP A 21 -12.46 -7.57 -8.07
C ASP A 21 -12.42 -6.46 -9.11
N ASP A 22 -12.33 -5.20 -8.66
CA ASP A 22 -12.25 -4.04 -9.55
C ASP A 22 -10.81 -3.64 -9.86
N LEU A 23 -9.84 -4.41 -9.36
CA LEU A 23 -8.43 -4.18 -9.61
C LEU A 23 -8.10 -4.55 -11.06
N GLY A 24 -8.01 -3.54 -11.93
CA GLY A 24 -7.91 -3.76 -13.38
C GLY A 24 -6.51 -4.07 -13.88
N ASP A 25 -5.48 -3.70 -13.12
CA ASP A 25 -4.10 -3.89 -13.57
C ASP A 25 -3.68 -5.35 -13.43
N SER A 26 -3.22 -5.95 -14.54
CA SER A 26 -2.86 -7.38 -14.56
C SER A 26 -1.66 -7.69 -13.67
N SER A 27 -0.70 -6.76 -13.54
CA SER A 27 0.46 -6.95 -12.67
C SER A 27 0.04 -7.03 -11.22
N LEU A 28 -0.88 -6.16 -10.80
CA LEU A 28 -1.39 -6.17 -9.42
C LEU A 28 -2.20 -7.44 -9.16
N GLN A 29 -2.98 -7.89 -10.13
CA GLN A 29 -3.72 -9.16 -10.02
C GLN A 29 -2.78 -10.35 -9.84
N GLN A 30 -1.65 -10.35 -10.53
CA GLN A 30 -0.65 -11.40 -10.39
C GLN A 30 -0.02 -11.42 -9.00
N VAL A 31 0.26 -10.25 -8.43
CA VAL A 31 0.81 -10.17 -7.08
C VAL A 31 -0.22 -10.64 -6.05
N LEU A 32 -1.49 -10.30 -6.23
CA LEU A 32 -2.56 -10.77 -5.36
C LEU A 32 -2.68 -12.30 -5.41
N ALA A 33 -2.63 -12.88 -6.61
CA ALA A 33 -2.67 -14.33 -6.78
C ALA A 33 -1.47 -15.00 -6.12
N TYR A 34 -0.29 -14.40 -6.21
CA TYR A 34 0.91 -14.88 -5.54
C TYR A 34 0.73 -14.89 -4.01
N TRP A 35 0.19 -13.80 -3.45
CA TRP A 35 -0.12 -13.72 -2.02
C TRP A 35 -1.09 -14.84 -1.60
N GLU A 36 -2.14 -15.06 -2.39
CA GLU A 36 -3.14 -16.12 -2.13
C GLU A 36 -2.48 -17.50 -2.14
N THR A 37 -1.59 -17.75 -3.08
CA THR A 37 -0.86 -19.02 -3.16
C THR A 37 0.06 -19.20 -1.95
N LYS A 38 0.79 -18.15 -1.58
CA LYS A 38 1.76 -18.21 -0.50
C LYS A 38 1.14 -18.34 0.88
N ARG A 39 -0.08 -17.86 1.09
CA ARG A 39 -0.74 -18.06 2.38
C ARG A 39 -1.06 -19.56 2.63
N ALA A 40 -1.23 -20.34 1.56
CA ALA A 40 -1.33 -21.81 1.64
C ALA A 40 -2.39 -22.28 2.66
N GLY A 41 -3.59 -21.70 2.59
CA GLY A 41 -4.70 -22.04 3.50
C GLY A 41 -4.65 -21.35 4.85
N ARG A 42 -3.56 -20.67 5.19
CA ARG A 42 -3.47 -19.84 6.39
C ARG A 42 -4.23 -18.52 6.15
N GLU A 43 -4.38 -17.72 7.18
CA GLU A 43 -5.01 -16.41 7.05
C GLU A 43 -4.18 -15.48 6.19
N MET A 44 -2.85 -15.51 6.39
CA MET A 44 -1.90 -14.67 5.66
C MET A 44 -0.60 -15.46 5.44
N PRO A 45 0.16 -15.14 4.39
CA PRO A 45 1.53 -15.65 4.31
C PRO A 45 2.40 -14.95 5.35
N SER A 46 3.54 -15.56 5.69
CA SER A 46 4.55 -14.88 6.49
C SER A 46 5.39 -13.95 5.61
N ARG A 47 6.08 -13.01 6.25
CA ARG A 47 7.03 -12.15 5.54
C ARG A 47 8.06 -12.96 4.77
N ASP A 48 8.52 -14.07 5.36
CA ASP A 48 9.55 -14.91 4.75
C ASP A 48 9.05 -15.70 3.54
N ASP A 49 7.73 -15.92 3.42
CA ASP A 49 7.15 -16.60 2.26
C ASP A 49 7.15 -15.72 1.01
N ILE A 50 7.29 -14.42 1.18
CA ILE A 50 7.22 -13.46 0.09
C ILE A 50 8.62 -13.12 -0.38
N VAL A 51 8.88 -13.36 -1.67
CA VAL A 51 10.18 -13.09 -2.30
C VAL A 51 9.95 -11.99 -3.35
N PRO A 52 10.31 -10.74 -3.04
CA PRO A 52 10.09 -9.62 -3.99
C PRO A 52 10.73 -9.85 -5.36
N THR A 53 11.86 -10.56 -5.39
CA THR A 53 12.56 -10.87 -6.65
C THR A 53 11.76 -11.82 -7.56
N ALA A 54 10.63 -12.38 -7.08
CA ALA A 54 9.72 -13.13 -7.94
C ALA A 54 9.08 -12.22 -9.01
N PHE A 55 9.07 -10.90 -8.76
CA PHE A 55 8.49 -9.92 -9.68
C PHE A 55 9.50 -8.81 -9.96
N PRO A 56 10.60 -9.11 -10.67
CA PRO A 56 11.68 -8.12 -10.86
C PRO A 56 11.20 -6.86 -11.56
N ARG A 57 10.23 -6.95 -12.47
CA ARG A 57 9.68 -5.78 -13.17
C ARG A 57 8.84 -4.87 -12.26
N LEU A 58 8.32 -5.43 -11.16
CA LEU A 58 7.50 -4.68 -10.23
C LEU A 58 8.28 -4.16 -9.03
N MET A 59 9.51 -4.61 -8.84
CA MET A 59 10.32 -4.16 -7.70
C MET A 59 10.42 -2.64 -7.57
N PRO A 60 10.56 -1.87 -8.65
CA PRO A 60 10.56 -0.40 -8.55
C PRO A 60 9.24 0.19 -8.04
N ARG A 61 8.15 -0.57 -8.10
CA ARG A 61 6.81 -0.17 -7.68
C ARG A 61 6.41 -0.75 -6.34
N MET A 62 7.29 -1.52 -5.71
CA MET A 62 7.03 -2.13 -4.41
C MET A 62 7.47 -1.21 -3.30
N PHE A 63 6.77 -1.33 -2.16
CA PHE A 63 7.23 -0.75 -0.92
C PHE A 63 6.86 -1.71 0.22
N MET A 64 7.58 -1.60 1.31
CA MET A 64 7.38 -2.44 2.47
C MET A 64 7.22 -1.55 3.68
N ILE A 65 6.22 -1.87 4.49
CA ILE A 65 5.94 -1.17 5.73
C ILE A 65 6.14 -2.15 6.87
N ARG A 66 7.01 -1.81 7.81
CA ARG A 66 7.19 -2.58 9.03
C ARG A 66 6.19 -2.13 10.07
N VAL A 67 5.49 -3.08 10.68
CA VAL A 67 4.51 -2.82 11.73
C VAL A 67 5.19 -3.05 13.07
N GLY A 68 5.30 -1.99 13.86
CA GLY A 68 5.84 -2.04 15.22
C GLY A 68 4.73 -1.93 16.26
N GLU A 69 5.15 -1.87 17.52
CA GLU A 69 4.22 -1.72 18.63
C GLU A 69 3.48 -0.38 18.57
N GLY A 70 2.20 -0.43 18.95
CA GLY A 70 1.40 0.78 19.07
C GLY A 70 0.04 0.72 18.34
N PRO A 71 -0.13 0.28 17.07
CA PRO A 71 0.94 -0.01 16.13
C PRO A 71 1.63 1.25 15.61
N THR A 72 2.86 1.08 15.16
CA THR A 72 3.58 2.07 14.39
C THR A 72 3.86 1.51 13.00
N PHE A 73 4.03 2.38 12.01
CA PHE A 73 4.24 1.98 10.62
C PHE A 73 5.43 2.73 10.08
N THR A 74 6.47 1.99 9.71
CA THR A 74 7.70 2.58 9.19
C THR A 74 7.97 2.03 7.80
N TYR A 75 8.21 2.91 6.83
CA TYR A 75 8.59 2.48 5.50
C TYR A 75 10.00 1.88 5.56
N SER A 76 10.11 0.59 5.33
CA SER A 76 11.41 -0.11 5.37
C SER A 76 12.01 -0.33 3.99
N LEU A 77 11.20 -0.17 2.94
CA LEU A 77 11.62 -0.25 1.56
C LEU A 77 10.69 0.61 0.72
N ALA A 78 11.26 1.37 -0.22
CA ALA A 78 10.48 2.08 -1.23
C ALA A 78 11.18 1.92 -2.57
N GLY A 79 10.49 1.34 -3.54
CA GLY A 79 11.00 1.20 -4.90
C GLY A 79 11.14 2.55 -5.60
N ASP A 80 12.03 2.61 -6.58
CA ASP A 80 12.39 3.88 -7.24
C ASP A 80 11.21 4.58 -7.92
N GLU A 81 10.27 3.84 -8.50
CA GLU A 81 9.08 4.46 -9.12
C GLU A 81 8.17 5.09 -8.08
N ASN A 82 8.09 4.52 -6.88
CA ASN A 82 7.33 5.13 -5.79
C ASN A 82 7.99 6.44 -5.34
N VAL A 83 9.30 6.44 -5.23
CA VAL A 83 10.07 7.64 -4.87
C VAL A 83 9.85 8.72 -5.91
N GLU A 84 9.95 8.38 -7.18
CA GLU A 84 9.74 9.33 -8.27
C GLU A 84 8.32 9.88 -8.29
N ALA A 85 7.32 9.01 -8.14
CA ALA A 85 5.91 9.42 -8.18
C ALA A 85 5.56 10.38 -7.03
N HIS A 86 6.06 10.11 -5.83
CA HIS A 86 5.80 10.94 -4.64
C HIS A 86 6.75 12.13 -4.52
N GLY A 87 7.84 12.14 -5.26
CA GLY A 87 8.81 13.22 -5.23
C GLY A 87 9.80 13.14 -4.09
N GLU A 88 9.77 12.09 -3.27
CA GLU A 88 10.72 11.90 -2.16
C GLU A 88 10.78 10.44 -1.72
N ASN A 89 11.87 10.10 -1.03
CA ASN A 89 12.07 8.76 -0.49
C ASN A 89 11.62 8.71 0.97
N PHE A 90 10.62 7.89 1.25
CA PHE A 90 10.06 7.74 2.60
C PHE A 90 10.76 6.66 3.42
N THR A 91 11.76 5.97 2.87
CA THR A 91 12.44 4.87 3.58
C THR A 91 12.98 5.36 4.93
N GLY A 92 12.68 4.62 5.98
CA GLY A 92 13.09 4.95 7.34
C GLY A 92 12.16 5.92 8.07
N ILE A 93 11.11 6.43 7.40
CA ILE A 93 10.20 7.40 7.98
C ILE A 93 8.99 6.68 8.58
N GLU A 94 8.65 7.03 9.83
CA GLU A 94 7.40 6.61 10.46
C GLU A 94 6.27 7.42 9.83
N VAL A 95 5.17 6.74 9.49
CA VAL A 95 4.12 7.33 8.64
C VAL A 95 3.50 8.60 9.23
N ARG A 96 3.34 8.68 10.55
CA ARG A 96 2.77 9.89 11.19
C ARG A 96 3.65 11.12 11.01
N ASP A 97 4.94 10.93 10.85
CA ASP A 97 5.87 12.06 10.65
C ASP A 97 5.64 12.76 9.32
N LEU A 98 4.91 12.14 8.39
CA LEU A 98 4.53 12.77 7.14
C LEU A 98 3.55 13.94 7.33
N ASP A 99 2.91 14.04 8.49
CA ASP A 99 2.07 15.20 8.82
C ASP A 99 2.86 16.51 8.84
N ARG A 100 4.18 16.44 9.06
CA ARG A 100 5.04 17.63 9.03
C ARG A 100 5.04 18.30 7.66
N LYS A 101 4.96 17.51 6.60
CA LYS A 101 4.97 18.01 5.23
C LYS A 101 3.59 18.37 4.73
N ARG A 102 2.61 17.58 5.11
CA ARG A 102 1.22 17.80 4.71
C ARG A 102 0.32 17.43 5.89
N PRO A 103 -0.22 18.44 6.59
CA PRO A 103 -1.05 18.19 7.78
C PRO A 103 -2.16 17.19 7.51
N GLY A 104 -2.28 16.19 8.37
CA GLY A 104 -3.30 15.16 8.29
C GLY A 104 -2.98 13.98 7.37
N TYR A 105 -2.01 14.12 6.48
CA TYR A 105 -1.66 13.05 5.55
C TYR A 105 -1.11 11.82 6.28
N GLY A 106 -0.12 12.01 7.13
CA GLY A 106 0.48 10.91 7.89
C GLY A 106 -0.52 10.23 8.81
N THR A 107 -1.36 11.01 9.49
CA THR A 107 -2.42 10.47 10.34
C THR A 107 -3.41 9.62 9.54
N SER A 108 -3.82 10.08 8.37
CA SER A 108 -4.72 9.32 7.50
C SER A 108 -4.12 8.02 7.05
N MET A 109 -2.87 8.05 6.62
CA MET A 109 -2.19 6.84 6.17
C MET A 109 -1.98 5.87 7.33
N HIS A 110 -1.68 6.40 8.52
CA HIS A 110 -1.61 5.57 9.72
C HIS A 110 -2.92 4.83 9.97
N ASN A 111 -4.04 5.54 9.92
CA ASN A 111 -5.35 4.95 10.14
C ASN A 111 -5.70 3.91 9.07
N PHE A 112 -5.30 4.17 7.84
CA PHE A 112 -5.49 3.23 6.73
C PHE A 112 -4.71 1.94 6.98
N TYR A 113 -3.43 2.03 7.31
CA TYR A 113 -2.61 0.86 7.60
C TYR A 113 -3.10 0.10 8.83
N ALA A 114 -3.53 0.83 9.86
CA ALA A 114 -4.11 0.20 11.05
C ALA A 114 -5.35 -0.62 10.70
N SER A 115 -6.16 -0.15 9.75
CA SER A 115 -7.33 -0.92 9.31
C SER A 115 -6.94 -2.22 8.62
N ILE A 116 -5.84 -2.22 7.87
CA ILE A 116 -5.32 -3.44 7.23
C ILE A 116 -4.85 -4.44 8.28
N VAL A 117 -4.16 -3.96 9.31
CA VAL A 117 -3.72 -4.82 10.42
C VAL A 117 -4.92 -5.47 11.11
N ARG A 118 -5.99 -4.72 11.34
CA ARG A 118 -7.21 -5.28 11.97
C ARG A 118 -7.91 -6.29 11.09
N ARG A 119 -8.02 -6.01 9.79
CA ARG A 119 -8.75 -6.87 8.86
C ARG A 119 -7.98 -8.10 8.43
N ARG A 120 -6.64 -8.01 8.43
CA ARG A 120 -5.75 -9.12 8.08
C ARG A 120 -6.01 -9.64 6.65
N ARG A 121 -6.43 -8.77 5.75
CA ARG A 121 -6.78 -9.09 4.36
C ARG A 121 -6.21 -8.08 3.39
N PRO A 122 -5.96 -8.48 2.14
CA PRO A 122 -5.54 -7.54 1.10
C PRO A 122 -6.55 -6.41 0.90
N CYS A 123 -6.03 -5.28 0.49
CA CYS A 123 -6.82 -4.08 0.26
C CYS A 123 -6.26 -3.36 -0.96
N ALA A 124 -7.14 -2.75 -1.76
CA ALA A 124 -6.74 -1.98 -2.92
C ALA A 124 -7.26 -0.55 -2.82
N ALA A 125 -6.51 0.38 -3.40
CA ALA A 125 -6.88 1.79 -3.45
C ALA A 125 -6.48 2.38 -4.80
N ALA A 126 -7.15 3.44 -5.19
CA ALA A 126 -6.86 4.17 -6.42
C ALA A 126 -7.15 5.64 -6.24
N GLY A 127 -6.60 6.48 -7.10
CA GLY A 127 -6.84 7.90 -7.07
C GLY A 127 -5.76 8.69 -7.77
N SER A 128 -5.65 9.96 -7.40
CA SER A 128 -4.60 10.84 -7.89
C SER A 128 -3.65 11.19 -6.75
N LEU A 129 -2.47 11.67 -7.10
CA LEU A 129 -1.46 12.08 -6.12
C LEU A 129 -1.59 13.57 -5.75
N GLU A 130 -2.83 14.11 -5.77
CA GLU A 130 -3.07 15.49 -5.32
C GLU A 130 -2.60 15.71 -3.89
N PHE A 131 -2.73 14.70 -3.04
CA PHE A 131 -2.32 14.78 -1.63
C PHE A 131 -0.80 14.98 -1.46
N VAL A 132 -0.01 14.81 -2.51
CA VAL A 132 1.41 15.16 -2.53
C VAL A 132 1.72 16.19 -3.62
N SER A 133 0.72 16.97 -4.02
CA SER A 133 0.81 18.02 -5.03
C SER A 133 1.19 17.51 -6.42
N ARG A 134 0.78 16.29 -6.74
CA ARG A 134 1.04 15.66 -8.04
C ARG A 134 -0.26 15.13 -8.66
N GLY A 135 -1.29 15.99 -8.71
CA GLY A 135 -2.61 15.63 -9.23
C GLY A 135 -2.63 15.12 -10.67
N PHE A 136 -1.58 15.41 -11.44
CA PHE A 136 -1.42 14.90 -12.79
C PHE A 136 -1.04 13.41 -12.84
N CYS A 137 -0.70 12.81 -11.72
CA CYS A 137 -0.34 11.41 -11.62
C CYS A 137 -1.45 10.64 -10.92
N ARG A 138 -1.94 9.58 -11.56
CA ARG A 138 -2.92 8.68 -10.97
C ARG A 138 -2.25 7.40 -10.51
N PHE A 139 -2.81 6.76 -9.50
CA PHE A 139 -2.27 5.51 -9.00
C PHE A 139 -3.37 4.46 -8.80
N SER A 140 -2.95 3.20 -8.87
CA SER A 140 -3.68 2.05 -8.32
C SER A 140 -2.70 1.28 -7.48
N ALA A 141 -3.10 0.89 -6.28
CA ALA A 141 -2.20 0.24 -5.33
C ALA A 141 -2.88 -0.95 -4.68
N LEU A 142 -2.06 -1.95 -4.37
CA LEU A 142 -2.45 -3.16 -3.65
C LEU A 142 -1.63 -3.22 -2.37
N TYR A 143 -2.31 -3.48 -1.25
CA TYR A 143 -1.68 -3.59 0.07
C TYR A 143 -1.94 -4.98 0.62
N LEU A 144 -0.87 -5.65 1.01
CA LEU A 144 -0.90 -7.06 1.39
C LEU A 144 -0.32 -7.26 2.78
N PRO A 145 -1.14 -7.67 3.76
CA PRO A 145 -0.62 -7.93 5.12
C PRO A 145 0.18 -9.21 5.15
N LEU A 146 1.26 -9.21 5.91
CA LEU A 146 2.15 -10.35 6.09
C LEU A 146 2.31 -10.63 7.57
N ALA A 147 2.32 -11.92 7.93
CA ALA A 147 2.43 -12.34 9.33
C ALA A 147 3.88 -12.46 9.76
N GLY A 148 4.14 -12.13 11.01
CA GLY A 148 5.39 -12.49 11.68
C GLY A 148 5.33 -13.91 12.23
N GLY A 149 6.39 -14.32 12.91
CA GLY A 149 6.49 -15.67 13.48
C GLY A 149 5.43 -15.99 14.52
N ASP A 150 4.84 -14.96 15.13
CA ASP A 150 3.76 -15.09 16.13
C ASP A 150 2.36 -15.07 15.50
N GLY A 151 2.26 -14.98 14.16
CA GLY A 151 0.98 -14.90 13.47
C GLY A 151 0.35 -13.50 13.45
N VAL A 152 0.97 -12.53 14.10
CA VAL A 152 0.51 -11.13 14.09
C VAL A 152 1.06 -10.43 12.85
N VAL A 153 0.33 -9.46 12.31
CA VAL A 153 0.81 -8.72 11.14
C VAL A 153 2.10 -7.99 11.49
N SER A 154 3.18 -8.33 10.81
CA SER A 154 4.50 -7.76 11.02
C SER A 154 4.89 -6.76 9.92
N HIS A 155 4.31 -6.92 8.74
CA HIS A 155 4.61 -6.09 7.57
C HIS A 155 3.37 -5.92 6.72
N ILE A 156 3.36 -4.84 5.96
CA ILE A 156 2.41 -4.64 4.86
C ILE A 156 3.26 -4.41 3.62
N MET A 157 3.07 -5.25 2.61
CA MET A 157 3.72 -5.05 1.32
C MET A 157 2.76 -4.27 0.43
N GLY A 158 3.24 -3.19 -0.16
CA GLY A 158 2.50 -2.42 -1.13
C GLY A 158 3.10 -2.55 -2.52
N VAL A 159 2.23 -2.52 -3.52
CA VAL A 159 2.64 -2.42 -4.93
C VAL A 159 1.74 -1.37 -5.56
N ALA A 160 2.34 -0.35 -6.16
CA ALA A 160 1.58 0.73 -6.78
C ALA A 160 1.98 0.90 -8.24
N VAL A 161 0.99 1.06 -9.10
CA VAL A 161 1.22 1.40 -10.50
C VAL A 161 0.73 2.83 -10.73
N TYR A 162 1.47 3.57 -11.52
CA TYR A 162 1.25 5.00 -11.73
C TYR A 162 1.01 5.28 -13.20
N LYS A 163 0.08 6.20 -13.45
CA LYS A 163 -0.20 6.69 -14.78
C LYS A 163 -0.24 8.21 -14.75
N MET A 164 0.43 8.82 -15.71
CA MET A 164 0.28 10.26 -15.92
C MET A 164 -1.04 10.50 -16.64
N ASP A 165 -1.77 11.53 -16.22
CA ASP A 165 -2.98 11.92 -16.93
C ASP A 165 -2.59 12.35 -18.34
N SER A 166 -3.21 11.72 -19.34
CA SER A 166 -3.10 12.19 -20.71
C SER A 166 -4.05 13.38 -20.90
N GLU A 167 -3.56 14.40 -21.50
CA GLU A 167 -4.36 15.56 -21.85
C GLU A 167 -5.42 15.23 -22.90
#